data_1cc49079a0dcd798f9fbb8d28f14a168
#
_entry.id   1cc49079a0dcd798f9fbb8d28f14a168
#
_cell.length_a   1.000
_cell.length_b   1.000
_cell.length_c   1.000
_cell.angle_alpha   90.00
_cell.angle_beta   90.00
_cell.angle_gamma   90.00
#
_symmetry.space_group_name_H-M   'P 1'
#
loop_
_entity.id
_entity.type
_entity.pdbx_description
1 polymer ?
#
loop_
_entity_poly.entity_id
_entity_poly.type
_entity_poly.pdbx_seq_one_letter_code
_entity_poly.pdbx_strand_id
1 'polypeptide(L)'
;MAHFTSDGLALAYDEFGPADARKAIVLVHGFSANRYENWKRMGWYDAIAAKGLRGFALDNRGHGESAKPHDPAQYSREAMARDVFALMDHAGVERAHLLGFSMGSHIALTAALTDSGRIDHLVVAGVGGKIFDPPREEGAMAAAMEAATPEEISAPMLKSFRHFADEQKEDRLALAACSRGDRM
;
A
#
# COMPACT_ATOMS: atom_id res chain seq x y z
N MET A 1 16.96 6.08 -0.77
CA MET A 1 16.00 4.98 -0.74
C MET A 1 16.45 4.02 0.35
N ALA A 2 15.58 3.73 1.28
CA ALA A 2 15.84 2.82 2.37
C ALA A 2 14.98 1.55 2.24
N HIS A 3 15.43 0.46 2.86
CA HIS A 3 14.70 -0.79 2.91
C HIS A 3 14.66 -1.31 4.34
N PHE A 4 13.61 -2.05 4.65
CA PHE A 4 13.47 -2.83 5.87
C PHE A 4 13.06 -4.26 5.51
N THR A 5 13.09 -5.16 6.47
CA THR A 5 12.70 -6.56 6.24
C THR A 5 11.41 -6.86 6.99
N SER A 6 10.44 -7.47 6.29
CA SER A 6 9.21 -8.01 6.84
C SER A 6 8.90 -9.37 6.22
N ASP A 7 8.60 -10.37 7.02
CA ASP A 7 8.35 -11.76 6.57
C ASP A 7 9.42 -12.30 5.57
N GLY A 8 10.68 -11.87 5.73
CA GLY A 8 11.78 -12.22 4.82
C GLY A 8 11.83 -11.44 3.50
N LEU A 9 10.92 -10.50 3.28
CA LEU A 9 10.88 -9.63 2.10
C LEU A 9 11.59 -8.31 2.37
N ALA A 10 12.39 -7.83 1.41
CA ALA A 10 12.95 -6.48 1.45
C ALA A 10 11.91 -5.49 0.92
N LEU A 11 11.45 -4.57 1.75
CA LEU A 11 10.43 -3.58 1.43
C LEU A 11 11.04 -2.18 1.44
N ALA A 12 10.73 -1.39 0.41
CA ALA A 12 11.24 -0.05 0.23
C ALA A 12 10.37 0.98 0.95
N TYR A 13 11.00 2.03 1.46
CA TYR A 13 10.29 3.16 2.04
C TYR A 13 11.07 4.47 1.88
N ASP A 14 10.37 5.58 1.98
CA ASP A 14 10.95 6.92 2.17
C ASP A 14 10.64 7.39 3.59
N GLU A 15 11.63 8.05 4.20
CA GLU A 15 11.45 8.83 5.42
C GLU A 15 11.55 10.32 5.08
N PHE A 16 10.71 11.14 5.69
CA PHE A 16 10.66 12.59 5.46
C PHE A 16 10.19 13.35 6.70
N GLY A 17 10.38 14.67 6.70
CA GLY A 17 10.07 15.52 7.84
C GLY A 17 11.16 15.50 8.90
N PRO A 18 10.95 16.19 10.06
CA PRO A 18 11.95 16.28 11.12
C PRO A 18 12.19 14.93 11.80
N ALA A 19 13.44 14.46 11.85
CA ALA A 19 13.81 13.19 12.45
C ALA A 19 13.57 13.14 13.97
N ASP A 20 13.57 14.29 14.63
CA ASP A 20 13.34 14.46 16.07
C ASP A 20 11.87 14.76 16.43
N ALA A 21 10.97 14.70 15.45
CA ALA A 21 9.54 14.91 15.69
C ALA A 21 8.98 13.87 16.66
N ARG A 22 8.17 14.35 17.62
CA ARG A 22 7.53 13.49 18.64
C ARG A 22 6.41 12.62 18.09
N LYS A 23 5.86 13.00 16.94
CA LYS A 23 4.73 12.28 16.29
C LYS A 23 5.15 11.80 14.92
N ALA A 24 4.75 10.59 14.60
CA ALA A 24 5.02 9.98 13.31
C ALA A 24 3.71 9.70 12.55
N ILE A 25 3.83 9.59 11.22
CA ILE A 25 2.75 9.13 10.34
C ILE A 25 3.29 8.12 9.34
N VAL A 26 2.55 7.03 9.13
CA VAL A 26 2.81 6.05 8.07
C VAL A 26 1.77 6.20 6.97
N LEU A 27 2.23 6.24 5.72
CA LEU A 27 1.40 6.38 4.51
C LEU A 27 1.41 5.06 3.74
N VAL A 28 0.21 4.51 3.47
CA VAL A 28 0.01 3.23 2.77
C VAL A 28 -0.77 3.48 1.48
N HIS A 29 -0.12 3.27 0.32
CA HIS A 29 -0.66 3.59 -0.99
C HIS A 29 -1.68 2.55 -1.50
N GLY A 30 -2.40 2.90 -2.57
CA GLY A 30 -3.38 2.06 -3.24
C GLY A 30 -2.78 1.03 -4.20
N PHE A 31 -3.63 0.11 -4.70
CA PHE A 31 -3.27 -0.91 -5.68
C PHE A 31 -2.69 -0.29 -6.96
N SER A 32 -1.73 -0.96 -7.58
CA SER A 32 -0.99 -0.56 -8.79
C SER A 32 -0.25 0.79 -8.72
N ALA A 33 -0.24 1.44 -7.55
CA ALA A 33 0.53 2.66 -7.28
C ALA A 33 1.79 2.33 -6.46
N ASN A 34 2.50 3.37 -6.06
CA ASN A 34 3.64 3.30 -5.18
C ASN A 34 3.73 4.58 -4.32
N ARG A 35 4.72 4.64 -3.40
CA ARG A 35 4.91 5.77 -2.49
C ARG A 35 5.16 7.09 -3.22
N TYR A 36 5.81 7.03 -4.40
CA TYR A 36 6.06 8.23 -5.19
C TYR A 36 4.76 8.78 -5.79
N GLU A 37 3.98 7.93 -6.48
CA GLU A 37 2.78 8.33 -7.19
C GLU A 37 1.65 8.79 -6.26
N ASN A 38 1.39 8.06 -5.18
CA ASN A 38 0.31 8.44 -4.27
C ASN A 38 0.67 9.62 -3.37
N TRP A 39 1.95 9.78 -2.99
CA TRP A 39 2.30 10.69 -1.92
C TRP A 39 3.29 11.75 -2.32
N LYS A 40 4.50 11.36 -2.76
CA LYS A 40 5.60 12.30 -3.00
C LYS A 40 5.28 13.27 -4.14
N ARG A 41 4.87 12.77 -5.27
CA ARG A 41 4.51 13.57 -6.46
C ARG A 41 3.35 14.53 -6.19
N MET A 42 2.45 14.15 -5.30
CA MET A 42 1.28 14.94 -4.91
C MET A 42 1.56 15.98 -3.80
N GLY A 43 2.83 16.10 -3.35
CA GLY A 43 3.23 17.10 -2.34
C GLY A 43 2.89 16.73 -0.89
N TRP A 44 2.48 15.48 -0.62
CA TRP A 44 2.13 15.06 0.74
C TRP A 44 3.30 15.11 1.71
N TYR A 45 4.53 14.79 1.24
CA TYR A 45 5.71 14.81 2.11
C TYR A 45 5.96 16.22 2.68
N ASP A 46 5.93 17.24 1.82
CA ASP A 46 6.16 18.63 2.23
C ASP A 46 5.03 19.12 3.14
N ALA A 47 3.78 18.79 2.81
CA ALA A 47 2.62 19.19 3.61
C ALA A 47 2.64 18.59 5.02
N ILE A 48 3.04 17.31 5.16
CA ILE A 48 3.15 16.61 6.44
C ILE A 48 4.36 17.13 7.23
N ALA A 49 5.52 17.29 6.58
CA ALA A 49 6.73 17.83 7.19
C ALA A 49 6.50 19.24 7.75
N ALA A 50 5.76 20.10 7.03
CA ALA A 50 5.38 21.44 7.49
C ALA A 50 4.49 21.44 8.75
N LYS A 51 3.87 20.31 9.09
CA LYS A 51 3.12 20.11 10.35
C LYS A 51 3.99 19.56 11.49
N GLY A 52 5.29 19.41 11.27
CA GLY A 52 6.22 18.91 12.27
C GLY A 52 6.06 17.41 12.55
N LEU A 53 5.56 16.63 11.59
CA LEU A 53 5.44 15.18 11.69
C LEU A 53 6.64 14.50 11.00
N ARG A 54 7.15 13.41 11.60
CA ARG A 54 8.06 12.49 10.96
C ARG A 54 7.26 11.51 10.13
N GLY A 55 7.45 11.48 8.83
CA GLY A 55 6.65 10.69 7.90
C GLY A 55 7.41 9.49 7.34
N PHE A 56 6.68 8.40 7.13
CA PHE A 56 7.14 7.20 6.46
C PHE A 56 6.15 6.82 5.38
N ALA A 57 6.62 6.63 4.16
CA ALA A 57 5.81 6.10 3.06
C ALA A 57 6.45 4.83 2.54
N LEU A 58 5.74 3.68 2.69
CA LEU A 58 6.25 2.41 2.19
C LEU A 58 5.73 2.12 0.78
N ASP A 59 6.49 1.37 0.00
CA ASP A 59 5.92 0.60 -1.10
C ASP A 59 5.42 -0.73 -0.55
N ASN A 60 4.14 -1.01 -0.70
CA ASN A 60 3.58 -2.30 -0.30
C ASN A 60 4.29 -3.44 -1.03
N ARG A 61 4.38 -4.64 -0.42
CA ARG A 61 4.87 -5.82 -1.13
C ARG A 61 4.18 -5.95 -2.49
N GLY A 62 4.91 -6.33 -3.52
CA GLY A 62 4.41 -6.44 -4.90
C GLY A 62 4.39 -5.13 -5.69
N HIS A 63 4.72 -3.98 -5.08
CA HIS A 63 4.62 -2.66 -5.70
C HIS A 63 5.93 -1.88 -5.62
N GLY A 64 6.08 -0.89 -6.51
CA GLY A 64 7.17 0.07 -6.52
C GLY A 64 8.54 -0.61 -6.51
N GLU A 65 9.34 -0.33 -5.49
CA GLU A 65 10.70 -0.87 -5.33
C GLU A 65 10.80 -1.96 -4.25
N SER A 66 9.67 -2.36 -3.66
CA SER A 66 9.57 -3.49 -2.74
C SER A 66 9.68 -4.82 -3.47
N ALA A 67 10.00 -5.90 -2.71
CA ALA A 67 9.99 -7.27 -3.21
C ALA A 67 8.65 -7.63 -3.86
N LYS A 68 8.72 -8.40 -4.96
CA LYS A 68 7.59 -8.72 -5.84
C LYS A 68 7.35 -10.23 -5.94
N PRO A 69 6.95 -10.91 -4.86
CA PRO A 69 6.61 -12.33 -4.93
C PRO A 69 5.40 -12.55 -5.86
N HIS A 70 5.43 -13.64 -6.65
CA HIS A 70 4.32 -14.01 -7.51
C HIS A 70 3.38 -15.05 -6.87
N ASP A 71 3.61 -15.39 -5.60
CA ASP A 71 2.75 -16.30 -4.84
C ASP A 71 1.65 -15.51 -4.11
N PRO A 72 0.35 -15.73 -4.42
CA PRO A 72 -0.76 -15.06 -3.74
C PRO A 72 -0.76 -15.23 -2.21
N ALA A 73 -0.24 -16.34 -1.68
CA ALA A 73 -0.16 -16.58 -0.25
C ALA A 73 0.67 -15.51 0.51
N GLN A 74 1.51 -14.77 -0.20
CA GLN A 74 2.33 -13.69 0.37
C GLN A 74 1.54 -12.36 0.57
N TYR A 75 0.28 -12.27 0.14
CA TYR A 75 -0.43 -11.01 0.01
C TYR A 75 -1.70 -10.87 0.85
N SER A 76 -1.87 -11.62 1.93
CA SER A 76 -3.03 -11.38 2.80
C SER A 76 -2.98 -9.97 3.41
N ARG A 77 -4.14 -9.39 3.73
CA ARG A 77 -4.24 -8.09 4.41
C ARG A 77 -3.47 -8.08 5.73
N GLU A 78 -3.52 -9.19 6.46
CA GLU A 78 -2.80 -9.37 7.70
C GLU A 78 -1.27 -9.35 7.49
N ALA A 79 -0.79 -9.95 6.39
CA ALA A 79 0.63 -9.88 6.04
C ALA A 79 1.06 -8.44 5.73
N MET A 80 0.27 -7.72 4.92
CA MET A 80 0.55 -6.32 4.59
C MET A 80 0.37 -5.38 5.79
N ALA A 81 -0.53 -5.69 6.72
CA ALA A 81 -0.64 -4.96 7.99
C ALA A 81 0.59 -5.18 8.89
N ARG A 82 1.16 -6.39 8.90
CA ARG A 82 2.45 -6.65 9.60
C ARG A 82 3.60 -5.84 8.98
N ASP A 83 3.58 -5.58 7.68
CA ASP A 83 4.60 -4.73 7.04
C ASP A 83 4.60 -3.31 7.60
N VAL A 84 3.42 -2.77 7.90
CA VAL A 84 3.28 -1.45 8.53
C VAL A 84 3.95 -1.46 9.91
N PHE A 85 3.69 -2.46 10.74
CA PHE A 85 4.31 -2.56 12.07
C PHE A 85 5.81 -2.84 11.98
N ALA A 86 6.24 -3.69 11.04
CA ALA A 86 7.66 -3.96 10.82
C ALA A 86 8.43 -2.69 10.40
N LEU A 87 7.82 -1.83 9.59
CA LEU A 87 8.40 -0.51 9.28
C LEU A 87 8.48 0.37 10.52
N MET A 88 7.43 0.43 11.34
CA MET A 88 7.44 1.19 12.59
C MET A 88 8.53 0.70 13.54
N ASP A 89 8.68 -0.62 13.69
CA ASP A 89 9.72 -1.24 14.53
C ASP A 89 11.11 -0.90 14.01
N HIS A 90 11.33 -1.04 12.68
CA HIS A 90 12.59 -0.68 12.03
C HIS A 90 12.96 0.80 12.24
N ALA A 91 11.96 1.69 12.20
CA ALA A 91 12.14 3.14 12.38
C ALA A 91 12.21 3.58 13.85
N GLY A 92 12.06 2.66 14.80
CA GLY A 92 12.00 2.96 16.24
C GLY A 92 10.77 3.76 16.65
N VAL A 93 9.63 3.54 15.95
CA VAL A 93 8.37 4.24 16.17
C VAL A 93 7.40 3.34 16.91
N GLU A 94 7.14 3.63 18.18
CA GLU A 94 6.20 2.86 19.00
C GLU A 94 4.75 3.10 18.57
N ARG A 95 4.38 4.36 18.30
CA ARG A 95 3.03 4.77 17.90
C ARG A 95 3.09 5.75 16.73
N ALA A 96 2.15 5.64 15.80
CA ALA A 96 2.04 6.54 14.65
C ALA A 96 0.59 6.84 14.27
N HIS A 97 0.38 7.96 13.59
CA HIS A 97 -0.80 8.14 12.75
C HIS A 97 -0.68 7.22 11.54
N LEU A 98 -1.79 6.70 11.03
CA LEU A 98 -1.80 5.83 9.87
C LEU A 98 -2.78 6.38 8.82
N LEU A 99 -2.30 6.60 7.60
CA LEU A 99 -3.11 7.03 6.48
C LEU A 99 -3.02 6.00 5.35
N GLY A 100 -4.16 5.42 5.00
CA GLY A 100 -4.29 4.51 3.87
C GLY A 100 -5.13 5.11 2.74
N PHE A 101 -4.77 4.80 1.49
CA PHE A 101 -5.55 5.14 0.31
C PHE A 101 -5.99 3.89 -0.45
N SER A 102 -7.29 3.76 -0.76
CA SER A 102 -7.86 2.62 -1.51
C SER A 102 -7.47 1.27 -0.87
N MET A 103 -6.73 0.39 -1.54
CA MET A 103 -6.16 -0.84 -0.97
C MET A 103 -5.42 -0.55 0.36
N GLY A 104 -4.63 0.52 0.41
CA GLY A 104 -3.94 0.93 1.63
C GLY A 104 -4.88 1.25 2.80
N SER A 105 -6.13 1.66 2.52
CA SER A 105 -7.14 1.85 3.57
C SER A 105 -7.58 0.53 4.20
N HIS A 106 -7.70 -0.54 3.41
CA HIS A 106 -8.01 -1.88 3.93
C HIS A 106 -6.85 -2.40 4.79
N ILE A 107 -5.60 -2.20 4.34
CA ILE A 107 -4.41 -2.56 5.10
C ILE A 107 -4.36 -1.77 6.42
N ALA A 108 -4.60 -0.47 6.37
CA ALA A 108 -4.59 0.41 7.54
C ALA A 108 -5.70 0.05 8.56
N LEU A 109 -6.90 -0.30 8.09
CA LEU A 109 -7.98 -0.80 8.94
C LEU A 109 -7.59 -2.13 9.59
N THR A 110 -7.01 -3.06 8.83
CA THR A 110 -6.55 -4.34 9.37
C THR A 110 -5.45 -4.14 10.41
N ALA A 111 -4.49 -3.24 10.18
CA ALA A 111 -3.48 -2.89 11.18
C ALA A 111 -4.10 -2.33 12.46
N ALA A 112 -5.06 -1.41 12.35
CA ALA A 112 -5.74 -0.84 13.51
C ALA A 112 -6.58 -1.87 14.29
N LEU A 113 -7.14 -2.87 13.60
CA LEU A 113 -7.85 -3.98 14.24
C LEU A 113 -6.89 -4.99 14.90
N THR A 114 -5.67 -5.13 14.35
CA THR A 114 -4.65 -6.04 14.89
C THR A 114 -4.02 -5.49 16.16
N ASP A 115 -3.60 -4.22 16.15
CA ASP A 115 -3.02 -3.55 17.32
C ASP A 115 -3.36 -2.05 17.32
N SER A 116 -4.54 -1.74 17.84
CA SER A 116 -4.99 -0.34 17.98
C SER A 116 -4.11 0.47 18.97
N GLY A 117 -3.39 -0.19 19.85
CA GLY A 117 -2.49 0.44 20.80
C GLY A 117 -1.33 1.18 20.14
N ARG A 118 -0.96 0.79 18.93
CA ARG A 118 0.11 1.41 18.13
C ARG A 118 -0.36 2.52 17.18
N ILE A 119 -1.66 2.74 17.05
CA ILE A 119 -2.24 3.71 16.12
C ILE A 119 -2.83 4.89 16.89
N ASP A 120 -2.28 6.09 16.69
CA ASP A 120 -2.79 7.31 17.32
C ASP A 120 -4.07 7.82 16.65
N HIS A 121 -4.05 7.91 15.32
CA HIS A 121 -5.19 8.28 14.49
C HIS A 121 -5.15 7.47 13.20
N LEU A 122 -6.32 7.03 12.76
CA LEU A 122 -6.49 6.34 11.49
C LEU A 122 -7.22 7.24 10.49
N VAL A 123 -6.65 7.42 9.31
CA VAL A 123 -7.28 8.08 8.17
C VAL A 123 -7.42 7.08 7.04
N VAL A 124 -8.64 6.90 6.56
CA VAL A 124 -8.96 6.05 5.40
C VAL A 124 -9.49 6.93 4.27
N ALA A 125 -8.91 6.80 3.09
CA ALA A 125 -9.23 7.61 1.93
C ALA A 125 -9.44 6.73 0.68
N GLY A 126 -10.24 7.22 -0.28
CA GLY A 126 -10.51 6.47 -1.52
C GLY A 126 -11.34 5.21 -1.32
N VAL A 127 -12.09 5.12 -0.21
CA VAL A 127 -13.03 4.04 0.11
C VAL A 127 -14.39 4.64 0.48
N GLY A 128 -15.45 3.87 0.24
CA GLY A 128 -16.81 4.27 0.59
C GLY A 128 -17.57 3.10 1.22
N GLY A 129 -18.90 3.19 1.32
CA GLY A 129 -19.74 2.14 1.92
C GLY A 129 -19.52 0.74 1.33
N LYS A 130 -19.08 0.67 0.08
CA LYS A 130 -18.76 -0.60 -0.60
C LYS A 130 -17.58 -1.37 0.00
N ILE A 131 -16.82 -0.76 0.92
CA ILE A 131 -15.75 -1.48 1.66
C ILE A 131 -16.32 -2.66 2.47
N PHE A 132 -17.62 -2.62 2.79
CA PHE A 132 -18.33 -3.67 3.53
C PHE A 132 -19.05 -4.67 2.63
N ASP A 133 -19.07 -4.44 1.31
CA ASP A 133 -19.67 -5.36 0.35
C ASP A 133 -18.72 -6.54 0.09
N PRO A 134 -19.22 -7.74 -0.15
CA PRO A 134 -18.39 -8.84 -0.61
C PRO A 134 -17.75 -8.51 -1.96
N PRO A 135 -16.57 -9.06 -2.27
CA PRO A 135 -15.94 -8.91 -3.58
C PRO A 135 -16.92 -9.30 -4.70
N ARG A 136 -17.03 -8.46 -5.74
CA ARG A 136 -18.04 -8.67 -6.80
C ARG A 136 -17.67 -9.76 -7.80
N GLU A 137 -16.40 -9.90 -8.11
CA GLU A 137 -15.86 -10.91 -9.03
C GLU A 137 -14.46 -11.29 -8.57
N GLU A 138 -14.34 -12.43 -7.89
CA GLU A 138 -13.02 -12.93 -7.50
C GLU A 138 -12.14 -13.13 -8.74
N GLY A 139 -10.96 -12.52 -8.74
CA GLY A 139 -9.95 -12.72 -9.79
C GLY A 139 -10.07 -11.82 -11.02
N ALA A 140 -11.10 -10.97 -11.17
CA ALA A 140 -11.22 -10.10 -12.34
C ALA A 140 -10.04 -9.10 -12.46
N MET A 141 -9.60 -8.51 -11.35
CA MET A 141 -8.44 -7.63 -11.34
C MET A 141 -7.14 -8.39 -11.68
N ALA A 142 -6.97 -9.58 -11.13
CA ALA A 142 -5.82 -10.43 -11.43
C ALA A 142 -5.78 -10.81 -12.92
N ALA A 143 -6.90 -11.22 -13.49
CA ALA A 143 -7.02 -11.53 -14.92
C ALA A 143 -6.68 -10.31 -15.80
N ALA A 144 -7.09 -9.11 -15.38
CA ALA A 144 -6.73 -7.88 -16.09
C ALA A 144 -5.21 -7.59 -16.05
N MET A 145 -4.54 -7.87 -14.93
CA MET A 145 -3.08 -7.74 -14.84
C MET A 145 -2.35 -8.78 -15.70
N GLU A 146 -2.89 -9.97 -15.85
CA GLU A 146 -2.31 -11.08 -16.63
C GLU A 146 -2.63 -11.02 -18.13
N ALA A 147 -3.65 -10.25 -18.55
CA ALA A 147 -4.01 -10.12 -19.95
C ALA A 147 -2.80 -9.75 -20.82
N ALA A 148 -2.69 -10.33 -22.03
CA ALA A 148 -1.55 -10.06 -22.91
C ALA A 148 -1.49 -8.59 -23.30
N THR A 149 -2.66 -8.01 -23.63
CA THR A 149 -2.78 -6.59 -23.97
C THR A 149 -3.96 -5.94 -23.22
N PRO A 150 -3.92 -4.60 -23.00
CA PRO A 150 -5.04 -3.88 -22.40
C PRO A 150 -6.35 -3.97 -23.21
N GLU A 151 -6.24 -4.21 -24.52
CA GLU A 151 -7.38 -4.30 -25.44
C GLU A 151 -8.28 -5.51 -25.16
N GLU A 152 -7.72 -6.56 -24.58
CA GLU A 152 -8.46 -7.78 -24.17
C GLU A 152 -9.37 -7.53 -22.94
N ILE A 153 -9.16 -6.41 -22.24
CA ILE A 153 -9.89 -6.07 -21.02
C ILE A 153 -11.16 -5.30 -21.40
N SER A 154 -12.32 -5.91 -21.23
CA SER A 154 -13.61 -5.30 -21.56
C SER A 154 -14.10 -4.28 -20.52
N ALA A 155 -13.80 -4.48 -19.24
CA ALA A 155 -14.23 -3.61 -18.15
C ALA A 155 -13.40 -2.32 -18.09
N PRO A 156 -13.99 -1.11 -18.30
CA PRO A 156 -13.21 0.14 -18.40
C PRO A 156 -12.36 0.44 -17.16
N MET A 157 -12.89 0.15 -15.97
CA MET A 157 -12.16 0.36 -14.71
C MET A 157 -10.92 -0.54 -14.62
N LEU A 158 -11.06 -1.83 -14.94
CA LEU A 158 -9.94 -2.78 -14.92
C LEU A 158 -8.89 -2.41 -15.97
N LYS A 159 -9.33 -1.98 -17.15
CA LYS A 159 -8.45 -1.48 -18.21
C LYS A 159 -7.65 -0.25 -17.75
N SER A 160 -8.28 0.68 -17.02
CA SER A 160 -7.61 1.85 -16.47
C SER A 160 -6.54 1.46 -15.44
N PHE A 161 -6.81 0.50 -14.54
CA PHE A 161 -5.82 -0.02 -13.60
C PHE A 161 -4.64 -0.68 -14.33
N ARG A 162 -4.92 -1.43 -15.40
CA ARG A 162 -3.87 -2.06 -16.20
C ARG A 162 -2.99 -1.02 -16.90
N HIS A 163 -3.58 -0.01 -17.56
CA HIS A 163 -2.82 1.09 -18.15
C HIS A 163 -1.95 1.81 -17.12
N PHE A 164 -2.52 2.10 -15.94
CA PHE A 164 -1.76 2.75 -14.87
C PHE A 164 -0.57 1.89 -14.41
N ALA A 165 -0.77 0.58 -14.24
CA ALA A 165 0.30 -0.34 -13.88
C ALA A 165 1.42 -0.37 -14.94
N ASP A 166 1.05 -0.39 -16.23
CA ASP A 166 2.00 -0.38 -17.34
C ASP A 166 2.79 0.95 -17.41
N GLU A 167 2.13 2.09 -17.20
CA GLU A 167 2.76 3.42 -17.13
C GLU A 167 3.78 3.51 -15.99
N GLN A 168 3.45 2.94 -14.82
CA GLN A 168 4.32 2.90 -13.66
C GLN A 168 5.38 1.80 -13.75
N LYS A 169 5.36 0.97 -14.78
CA LYS A 169 6.25 -0.19 -14.97
C LYS A 169 6.21 -1.17 -13.80
N GLU A 170 5.03 -1.33 -13.21
CA GLU A 170 4.82 -2.27 -12.12
C GLU A 170 4.91 -3.73 -12.61
N ASP A 171 5.30 -4.63 -11.73
CA ASP A 171 5.29 -6.07 -12.01
C ASP A 171 3.85 -6.61 -12.00
N ARG A 172 3.28 -6.82 -13.18
CA ARG A 172 1.90 -7.24 -13.36
C ARG A 172 1.57 -8.60 -12.74
N LEU A 173 2.54 -9.52 -12.73
CA LEU A 173 2.35 -10.84 -12.10
C LEU A 173 2.32 -10.71 -10.57
N ALA A 174 3.14 -9.85 -10.00
CA ALA A 174 3.07 -9.53 -8.58
C ALA A 174 1.74 -8.82 -8.23
N LEU A 175 1.26 -7.89 -9.08
CA LEU A 175 -0.05 -7.26 -8.89
C LEU A 175 -1.19 -8.27 -9.00
N ALA A 176 -1.14 -9.22 -9.95
CA ALA A 176 -2.12 -10.29 -10.05
C ALA A 176 -2.12 -11.18 -8.81
N ALA A 177 -0.94 -11.55 -8.31
CA ALA A 177 -0.80 -12.31 -7.07
C ALA A 177 -1.34 -11.52 -5.86
N CYS A 178 -1.06 -10.21 -5.78
CA CYS A 178 -1.58 -9.32 -4.73
C CYS A 178 -3.11 -9.28 -4.75
N SER A 179 -3.71 -9.11 -5.92
CA SER A 179 -5.18 -9.07 -6.06
C SER A 179 -5.84 -10.38 -5.59
N ARG A 180 -5.23 -11.54 -5.87
CA ARG A 180 -5.75 -12.84 -5.41
C ARG A 180 -5.57 -13.02 -3.90
N GLY A 181 -4.42 -12.64 -3.36
CA GLY A 181 -4.12 -12.80 -1.93
C GLY A 181 -4.92 -11.87 -1.03
N ASP A 182 -5.15 -10.63 -1.47
CA ASP A 182 -5.98 -9.64 -0.77
C ASP A 182 -7.49 -9.82 -1.01
N ARG A 183 -7.88 -10.72 -1.90
CA ARG A 183 -9.27 -10.95 -2.31
C ARG A 183 -10.00 -9.69 -2.78
N MET A 184 -9.29 -8.89 -3.60
CA MET A 184 -9.82 -7.69 -4.24
C MET A 184 -10.69 -8.02 -5.47
#